data_4340ccce52d35fb5435fbdb620ddb0a5
#
_entry.id   4340ccce52d35fb5435fbdb620ddb0a5
#
_cell.length_a   1.000
_cell.length_b   1.000
_cell.length_c   1.000
_cell.angle_alpha   90.00
_cell.angle_beta   90.00
_cell.angle_gamma   90.00
#
_symmetry.space_group_name_H-M   'P 1'
#
loop_
_entity.id
_entity.type
_entity.pdbx_description
1 polymer ?
#
loop_
_entity_poly.entity_id
_entity_poly.type
_entity_poly.pdbx_seq_one_letter_code
_entity_poly.pdbx_strand_id
1 'polypeptide(L)'
;MSAVGTAQTQHLHYLVRLGDEQMGNMRATKTIGSKEKYLIESKIKIDKMIKFDLIYTIESIFEKNILLLSNVIETANGKTQTNSETKRNSTGYGVTTKKETKTIIHKGITYNLSKLYFEEPLGIKLIWSDSFGEMLTLKPAGEHRYELILPNGKSSFYSYLKGICTLVETEIVFGKLTFTLTK
;
A
#
# COMPACT_ATOMS: atom_id res chain seq x y z
N MET A 1 -8.38 37.22 -4.38
CA MET A 1 -7.02 36.68 -4.22
C MET A 1 -7.14 35.27 -3.70
N SER A 2 -6.90 34.26 -4.54
CA SER A 2 -6.92 32.87 -4.10
C SER A 2 -5.56 32.57 -3.48
N ALA A 3 -5.52 32.28 -2.19
CA ALA A 3 -4.33 31.77 -1.54
C ALA A 3 -3.95 30.42 -2.17
N VAL A 4 -2.85 30.39 -2.88
CA VAL A 4 -2.24 29.13 -3.32
C VAL A 4 -1.67 28.46 -2.07
N GLY A 5 -2.45 27.53 -1.52
CA GLY A 5 -1.96 26.73 -0.39
C GLY A 5 -0.72 25.96 -0.82
N THR A 6 0.37 26.12 -0.09
CA THR A 6 1.59 25.32 -0.28
C THR A 6 1.29 23.86 -0.03
N ALA A 7 1.59 23.00 -0.99
CA ALA A 7 1.44 21.56 -0.82
C ALA A 7 2.36 21.07 0.32
N GLN A 8 1.77 20.39 1.30
CA GLN A 8 2.52 19.79 2.40
C GLN A 8 2.90 18.35 2.00
N THR A 9 4.18 18.01 2.11
CA THR A 9 4.68 16.66 1.80
C THR A 9 5.28 16.01 3.04
N GLN A 10 4.90 14.76 3.29
CA GLN A 10 5.45 13.91 4.34
C GLN A 10 6.16 12.71 3.71
N HIS A 11 7.33 12.37 4.22
CA HIS A 11 8.10 11.21 3.80
C HIS A 11 8.31 10.28 4.98
N LEU A 12 8.12 8.98 4.75
CA LEU A 12 8.41 7.91 5.70
C LEU A 12 9.39 6.94 5.02
N HIS A 13 10.45 6.58 5.72
CA HIS A 13 11.48 5.67 5.22
C HIS A 13 11.48 4.39 6.05
N TYR A 14 11.44 3.27 5.38
CA TYR A 14 11.43 1.95 6.02
C TYR A 14 12.62 1.13 5.58
N LEU A 15 13.24 0.47 6.55
CA LEU A 15 14.23 -0.55 6.32
C LEU A 15 13.52 -1.90 6.14
N VAL A 16 13.86 -2.62 5.06
CA VAL A 16 13.27 -3.93 4.76
C VAL A 16 14.26 -5.02 5.14
N ARG A 17 13.78 -5.99 5.95
CA ARG A 17 14.58 -7.12 6.41
C ARG A 17 13.89 -8.46 6.16
N LEU A 18 14.69 -9.50 5.95
CA LEU A 18 14.29 -10.90 5.98
C LEU A 18 15.05 -11.58 7.11
N GLY A 19 14.35 -11.85 8.24
CA GLY A 19 15.03 -12.14 9.49
C GLY A 19 15.88 -10.95 9.94
N ASP A 20 17.15 -11.18 10.23
CA ASP A 20 18.09 -10.15 10.69
C ASP A 20 18.80 -9.41 9.53
N GLU A 21 18.69 -9.90 8.30
CA GLU A 21 19.39 -9.33 7.16
C GLU A 21 18.59 -8.22 6.48
N GLN A 22 19.28 -7.13 6.17
CA GLN A 22 18.70 -6.04 5.37
C GLN A 22 18.64 -6.46 3.90
N MET A 23 17.41 -6.40 3.34
CA MET A 23 17.14 -6.78 1.95
C MET A 23 16.81 -5.59 1.06
N GLY A 24 16.56 -4.42 1.64
CA GLY A 24 16.17 -3.25 0.86
C GLY A 24 15.62 -2.11 1.68
N ASN A 25 14.94 -1.22 0.97
CA ASN A 25 14.30 -0.04 1.55
C ASN A 25 12.94 0.20 0.89
N MET A 26 12.07 0.87 1.63
CA MET A 26 10.81 1.39 1.11
C MET A 26 10.67 2.85 1.51
N ARG A 27 10.14 3.65 0.61
CA ARG A 27 9.74 5.02 0.86
C ARG A 27 8.23 5.17 0.65
N ALA A 28 7.56 5.76 1.62
CA ALA A 28 6.19 6.19 1.50
C ALA A 28 6.15 7.72 1.50
N THR A 29 5.44 8.31 0.55
CA THR A 29 5.29 9.76 0.39
C THR A 29 3.82 10.11 0.34
N LYS A 30 3.39 11.05 1.20
CA LYS A 30 2.05 11.67 1.19
C LYS A 30 2.20 13.14 0.86
N THR A 31 1.47 13.62 -0.16
CA THR A 31 1.40 15.03 -0.53
C THR A 31 -0.04 15.50 -0.42
N ILE A 32 -0.27 16.58 0.34
CA ILE A 32 -1.58 17.20 0.56
C ILE A 32 -1.59 18.54 -0.16
N GLY A 33 -2.52 18.69 -1.10
CA GLY A 33 -2.80 19.90 -1.85
C GLY A 33 -4.29 19.96 -2.19
N SER A 34 -4.64 20.35 -3.41
CA SER A 34 -6.04 20.24 -3.89
C SER A 34 -6.54 18.79 -3.92
N LYS A 35 -5.62 17.84 -4.04
CA LYS A 35 -5.81 16.39 -3.90
C LYS A 35 -4.75 15.82 -2.98
N GLU A 36 -5.08 14.70 -2.33
CA GLU A 36 -4.10 13.91 -1.59
C GLU A 36 -3.47 12.89 -2.54
N LYS A 37 -2.14 12.84 -2.57
CA LYS A 37 -1.38 11.86 -3.35
C LYS A 37 -0.54 11.01 -2.43
N TYR A 38 -0.55 9.72 -2.67
CA TYR A 38 0.27 8.74 -1.97
C TYR A 38 1.14 8.01 -2.98
N LEU A 39 2.42 7.89 -2.68
CA LEU A 39 3.39 7.15 -3.47
C LEU A 39 4.17 6.22 -2.55
N ILE A 40 4.09 4.92 -2.78
CA ILE A 40 4.86 3.90 -2.08
C ILE A 40 5.83 3.29 -3.07
N GLU A 41 7.10 3.31 -2.75
CA GLU A 41 8.18 2.75 -3.58
C GLU A 41 9.03 1.81 -2.73
N SER A 42 9.15 0.56 -3.14
CA SER A 42 9.97 -0.44 -2.47
C SER A 42 10.93 -1.12 -3.44
N LYS A 43 12.17 -1.29 -3.00
CA LYS A 43 13.20 -2.08 -3.70
C LYS A 43 13.76 -3.09 -2.73
N ILE A 44 13.57 -4.37 -3.05
CA ILE A 44 14.00 -5.50 -2.21
C ILE A 44 14.86 -6.41 -3.07
N LYS A 45 16.04 -6.73 -2.58
CA LYS A 45 16.96 -7.63 -3.25
C LYS A 45 17.39 -8.74 -2.29
N ILE A 46 17.04 -9.97 -2.63
CA ILE A 46 17.43 -11.17 -1.91
C ILE A 46 18.52 -11.85 -2.74
N ASP A 47 19.72 -11.94 -2.21
CA ASP A 47 20.87 -12.56 -2.87
C ASP A 47 21.42 -13.70 -1.99
N LYS A 48 20.63 -14.76 -1.86
CA LYS A 48 20.98 -15.99 -1.13
C LYS A 48 21.06 -17.17 -2.11
N MET A 49 20.36 -18.27 -1.80
CA MET A 49 20.29 -19.45 -2.68
C MET A 49 19.52 -19.15 -3.98
N ILE A 50 18.62 -18.18 -3.96
CA ILE A 50 17.85 -17.71 -5.12
C ILE A 50 18.00 -16.19 -5.19
N LYS A 51 18.43 -15.68 -6.36
CA LYS A 51 18.48 -14.24 -6.62
C LYS A 51 17.07 -13.73 -6.92
N PHE A 52 16.59 -12.80 -6.11
CA PHE A 52 15.27 -12.22 -6.25
C PHE A 52 15.35 -10.71 -6.10
N ASP A 53 14.99 -9.97 -7.15
CA ASP A 53 14.94 -8.52 -7.20
C ASP A 53 13.50 -8.09 -7.39
N LEU A 54 12.93 -7.42 -6.39
CA LEU A 54 11.54 -6.95 -6.37
C LEU A 54 11.52 -5.43 -6.34
N ILE A 55 10.81 -4.85 -7.31
CA ILE A 55 10.47 -3.43 -7.32
C ILE A 55 8.95 -3.34 -7.25
N TYR A 56 8.44 -2.57 -6.30
CA TYR A 56 7.02 -2.38 -6.07
C TYR A 56 6.70 -0.90 -5.94
N THR A 57 5.71 -0.44 -6.70
CA THR A 57 5.25 0.94 -6.68
C THR A 57 3.74 0.98 -6.61
N ILE A 58 3.20 1.77 -5.68
CA ILE A 58 1.79 2.17 -5.64
C ILE A 58 1.72 3.67 -5.75
N GLU A 59 0.91 4.19 -6.66
CA GLU A 59 0.48 5.58 -6.71
C GLU A 59 -1.03 5.65 -6.49
N SER A 60 -1.50 6.50 -5.56
CA SER A 60 -2.92 6.70 -5.30
C SER A 60 -3.25 8.17 -5.18
N ILE A 61 -4.37 8.58 -5.76
CA ILE A 61 -4.87 9.95 -5.75
C ILE A 61 -6.27 9.97 -5.15
N PHE A 62 -6.45 10.75 -4.10
CA PHE A 62 -7.74 10.99 -3.45
C PHE A 62 -8.18 12.43 -3.58
N GLU A 63 -9.48 12.64 -3.69
CA GLU A 63 -10.12 13.94 -3.61
C GLU A 63 -11.31 13.85 -2.65
N LYS A 64 -11.37 14.75 -1.67
CA LYS A 64 -12.40 14.73 -0.61
C LYS A 64 -12.54 13.34 0.02
N ASN A 65 -11.40 12.71 0.33
CA ASN A 65 -11.29 11.37 0.91
C ASN A 65 -11.84 10.22 0.02
N ILE A 66 -12.05 10.43 -1.28
CA ILE A 66 -12.50 9.40 -2.22
C ILE A 66 -11.39 9.10 -3.22
N LEU A 67 -11.08 7.83 -3.42
CA LEU A 67 -10.10 7.39 -4.41
C LEU A 67 -10.56 7.79 -5.82
N LEU A 68 -9.69 8.48 -6.55
CA LEU A 68 -9.90 8.82 -7.96
C LEU A 68 -9.16 7.87 -8.89
N LEU A 69 -7.92 7.58 -8.52
CA LEU A 69 -7.02 6.76 -9.31
C LEU A 69 -6.05 6.03 -8.38
N SER A 70 -5.76 4.79 -8.70
CA SER A 70 -4.65 4.05 -8.13
C SER A 70 -3.99 3.20 -9.21
N ASN A 71 -2.65 3.20 -9.23
CA ASN A 71 -1.83 2.38 -10.09
C ASN A 71 -0.86 1.57 -9.25
N VAL A 72 -0.71 0.29 -9.59
CA VAL A 72 0.29 -0.59 -8.97
C VAL A 72 1.14 -1.24 -10.05
N ILE A 73 2.44 -1.16 -9.89
CA ILE A 73 3.41 -1.89 -10.69
C ILE A 73 4.32 -2.68 -9.77
N GLU A 74 4.40 -3.97 -10.01
CA GLU A 74 5.35 -4.86 -9.35
C GLU A 74 6.16 -5.62 -10.40
N THR A 75 7.47 -5.60 -10.27
CA THR A 75 8.37 -6.39 -11.09
C THR A 75 9.23 -7.29 -10.22
N ALA A 76 9.36 -8.53 -10.61
CA ALA A 76 10.28 -9.49 -9.98
C ALA A 76 11.27 -9.99 -11.03
N ASN A 77 12.57 -9.84 -10.76
CA ASN A 77 13.65 -10.18 -11.70
C ASN A 77 13.44 -9.60 -13.11
N GLY A 78 13.04 -8.32 -13.16
CA GLY A 78 12.76 -7.59 -14.42
C GLY A 78 11.48 -7.98 -15.13
N LYS A 79 10.68 -8.91 -14.61
CA LYS A 79 9.40 -9.32 -15.19
C LYS A 79 8.23 -8.74 -14.41
N THR A 80 7.28 -8.12 -15.09
CA THR A 80 6.06 -7.58 -14.46
C THR A 80 5.21 -8.69 -13.86
N GLN A 81 5.02 -8.65 -12.56
CA GLN A 81 4.17 -9.56 -11.79
C GLN A 81 2.75 -8.99 -11.64
N THR A 82 2.68 -7.71 -11.27
CA THR A 82 1.43 -6.96 -11.11
C THR A 82 1.50 -5.70 -11.95
N ASN A 83 0.41 -5.43 -12.66
CA ASN A 83 0.12 -4.15 -13.30
C ASN A 83 -1.39 -3.97 -13.16
N SER A 84 -1.80 -3.08 -12.27
CA SER A 84 -3.22 -2.85 -11.98
C SER A 84 -3.53 -1.38 -11.92
N GLU A 85 -4.73 -1.04 -12.40
CA GLU A 85 -5.31 0.30 -12.34
C GLU A 85 -6.70 0.23 -11.73
N THR A 86 -7.00 1.14 -10.81
CA THR A 86 -8.34 1.41 -10.31
C THR A 86 -8.66 2.87 -10.58
N LYS A 87 -9.68 3.12 -11.38
CA LYS A 87 -10.07 4.47 -11.81
C LYS A 87 -11.54 4.72 -11.57
N ARG A 88 -11.84 5.85 -10.91
CA ARG A 88 -13.21 6.27 -10.64
C ARG A 88 -13.94 6.63 -11.94
N ASN A 89 -15.19 6.22 -12.05
CA ASN A 89 -16.13 6.58 -13.11
C ASN A 89 -17.47 7.06 -12.52
N SER A 90 -18.49 7.28 -13.35
CA SER A 90 -19.79 7.81 -12.94
C SER A 90 -20.58 6.87 -12.02
N THR A 91 -20.38 5.56 -12.11
CA THR A 91 -21.15 4.55 -11.36
C THR A 91 -20.33 3.85 -10.26
N GLY A 92 -19.01 4.03 -10.26
CA GLY A 92 -18.12 3.36 -9.32
C GLY A 92 -16.68 3.41 -9.77
N TYR A 93 -16.10 2.25 -10.12
CA TYR A 93 -14.70 2.14 -10.55
C TYR A 93 -14.54 1.15 -11.70
N GLY A 94 -13.74 1.55 -12.70
CA GLY A 94 -13.10 0.62 -13.61
C GLY A 94 -11.84 0.06 -12.92
N VAL A 95 -11.72 -1.26 -12.92
CA VAL A 95 -10.60 -1.96 -12.28
C VAL A 95 -9.97 -2.88 -13.31
N THR A 96 -8.70 -2.65 -13.60
CA THR A 96 -7.89 -3.50 -14.46
C THR A 96 -6.79 -4.15 -13.63
N THR A 97 -6.68 -5.46 -13.70
CA THR A 97 -5.62 -6.25 -13.09
C THR A 97 -4.98 -7.14 -14.16
N LYS A 98 -3.90 -7.83 -13.83
CA LYS A 98 -3.29 -8.82 -14.73
C LYS A 98 -4.27 -9.95 -15.13
N LYS A 99 -5.26 -10.24 -14.28
CA LYS A 99 -6.21 -11.34 -14.49
C LYS A 99 -7.46 -10.92 -15.25
N GLU A 100 -7.95 -9.72 -15.00
CA GLU A 100 -9.26 -9.28 -15.49
C GLU A 100 -9.37 -7.76 -15.57
N THR A 101 -10.33 -7.31 -16.38
CA THR A 101 -10.86 -5.95 -16.32
C THR A 101 -12.34 -6.02 -15.95
N LYS A 102 -12.74 -5.26 -14.93
CA LYS A 102 -14.13 -5.24 -14.44
C LYS A 102 -14.57 -3.84 -14.04
N THR A 103 -15.87 -3.64 -13.99
CA THR A 103 -16.47 -2.46 -13.37
C THR A 103 -17.13 -2.87 -12.06
N ILE A 104 -16.84 -2.13 -10.99
CA ILE A 104 -17.48 -2.32 -9.70
C ILE A 104 -18.39 -1.11 -9.39
N ILE A 105 -19.60 -1.39 -8.89
CA ILE A 105 -20.50 -0.35 -8.40
C ILE A 105 -20.12 -0.07 -6.94
N HIS A 106 -19.63 1.14 -6.67
CA HIS A 106 -19.22 1.53 -5.32
C HIS A 106 -19.35 3.04 -5.11
N LYS A 107 -19.91 3.47 -3.98
CA LYS A 107 -20.13 4.90 -3.69
C LYS A 107 -18.83 5.69 -3.58
N GLY A 108 -17.79 5.07 -3.04
CA GLY A 108 -16.45 5.67 -2.94
C GLY A 108 -15.53 4.82 -2.08
N ILE A 109 -14.35 4.53 -2.59
CA ILE A 109 -13.25 3.90 -1.84
C ILE A 109 -12.59 5.00 -1.02
N THR A 110 -12.63 4.89 0.30
CA THR A 110 -12.10 5.91 1.22
C THR A 110 -10.76 5.52 1.84
N TYR A 111 -10.41 4.22 1.79
CA TYR A 111 -9.22 3.69 2.43
C TYR A 111 -8.61 2.57 1.57
N ASN A 112 -7.30 2.64 1.34
CA ASN A 112 -6.54 1.66 0.58
C ASN A 112 -5.20 1.32 1.25
N LEU A 113 -4.40 0.45 0.63
CA LEU A 113 -3.08 0.04 1.15
C LEU A 113 -2.13 1.21 1.37
N SER A 114 -2.14 2.24 0.50
CA SER A 114 -1.22 3.38 0.62
C SER A 114 -1.48 4.18 1.90
N LYS A 115 -2.73 4.33 2.31
CA LYS A 115 -3.11 5.07 3.53
C LYS A 115 -2.63 4.38 4.81
N LEU A 116 -2.51 3.04 4.82
CA LEU A 116 -2.05 2.29 6.00
C LEU A 116 -0.70 2.77 6.54
N TYR A 117 0.15 3.36 5.72
CA TYR A 117 1.45 3.86 6.18
C TYR A 117 1.33 5.18 6.96
N PHE A 118 0.33 6.00 6.67
CA PHE A 118 0.19 7.37 7.17
C PHE A 118 -0.92 7.56 8.18
N GLU A 119 -1.86 6.61 8.26
CA GLU A 119 -3.08 6.75 9.05
C GLU A 119 -3.40 5.40 9.70
N GLU A 120 -3.56 5.41 11.03
CA GLU A 120 -4.04 4.23 11.74
C GLU A 120 -5.51 3.94 11.37
N PRO A 121 -5.87 2.71 10.96
CA PRO A 121 -7.20 2.38 10.45
C PRO A 121 -8.23 2.17 11.57
N LEU A 122 -8.44 3.18 12.42
CA LEU A 122 -9.39 3.11 13.53
C LEU A 122 -10.81 2.88 13.01
N GLY A 123 -11.43 1.76 13.42
CA GLY A 123 -12.79 1.40 13.02
C GLY A 123 -12.94 0.93 11.57
N ILE A 124 -11.87 0.87 10.79
CA ILE A 124 -11.87 0.37 9.42
C ILE A 124 -11.82 -1.16 9.43
N LYS A 125 -12.76 -1.81 8.75
CA LYS A 125 -12.86 -3.27 8.66
C LYS A 125 -12.52 -3.82 7.28
N LEU A 126 -12.64 -2.97 6.25
CA LEU A 126 -12.37 -3.32 4.87
C LEU A 126 -11.51 -2.23 4.25
N ILE A 127 -10.48 -2.62 3.53
CA ILE A 127 -9.63 -1.70 2.77
C ILE A 127 -9.54 -2.15 1.31
N TRP A 128 -9.38 -1.19 0.42
CA TRP A 128 -9.15 -1.48 -0.97
C TRP A 128 -7.72 -1.96 -1.20
N SER A 129 -7.58 -3.11 -1.84
CA SER A 129 -6.30 -3.60 -2.32
C SER A 129 -6.11 -3.19 -3.78
N ASP A 130 -5.20 -2.27 -3.99
CA ASP A 130 -4.86 -1.75 -5.30
C ASP A 130 -4.28 -2.85 -6.22
N SER A 131 -3.53 -3.79 -5.64
CA SER A 131 -2.91 -4.90 -6.38
C SER A 131 -3.90 -5.98 -6.81
N PHE A 132 -4.87 -6.31 -5.95
CA PHE A 132 -5.84 -7.37 -6.21
C PHE A 132 -7.14 -6.87 -6.84
N GLY A 133 -7.42 -5.56 -6.76
CA GLY A 133 -8.65 -4.96 -7.28
C GLY A 133 -9.89 -5.42 -6.51
N GLU A 134 -9.78 -5.59 -5.19
CA GLU A 134 -10.86 -6.04 -4.31
C GLU A 134 -10.72 -5.49 -2.89
N MET A 135 -11.80 -5.57 -2.10
CA MET A 135 -11.79 -5.23 -0.68
C MET A 135 -11.19 -6.39 0.12
N LEU A 136 -10.22 -6.07 0.98
CA LEU A 136 -9.61 -7.01 1.91
C LEU A 136 -10.09 -6.74 3.33
N THR A 137 -10.21 -7.82 4.11
CA THR A 137 -10.58 -7.74 5.53
C THR A 137 -9.40 -7.27 6.36
N LEU A 138 -9.67 -6.24 7.18
CA LEU A 138 -8.75 -5.73 8.18
C LEU A 138 -9.34 -5.96 9.56
N LYS A 139 -8.56 -6.55 10.49
CA LYS A 139 -8.99 -6.87 11.85
C LYS A 139 -8.03 -6.29 12.88
N PRO A 140 -8.51 -5.83 14.04
CA PRO A 140 -7.64 -5.59 15.19
C PRO A 140 -6.89 -6.87 15.59
N ALA A 141 -5.60 -6.77 15.84
CA ALA A 141 -4.72 -7.88 16.25
C ALA A 141 -3.89 -7.54 17.49
N GLY A 142 -4.33 -6.54 18.25
CA GLY A 142 -3.70 -6.02 19.47
C GLY A 142 -3.88 -4.52 19.58
N GLU A 143 -3.28 -3.92 20.62
CA GLU A 143 -3.26 -2.48 20.78
C GLU A 143 -2.44 -1.85 19.65
N HIS A 144 -3.03 -0.90 18.93
CA HIS A 144 -2.41 -0.25 17.76
C HIS A 144 -1.83 -1.22 16.74
N ARG A 145 -2.40 -2.43 16.61
CA ARG A 145 -1.97 -3.46 15.67
C ARG A 145 -3.15 -4.04 14.89
N TYR A 146 -2.98 -4.23 13.58
CA TYR A 146 -4.03 -4.70 12.67
C TYR A 146 -3.52 -5.80 11.77
N GLU A 147 -4.38 -6.79 11.52
CA GLU A 147 -4.16 -7.91 10.60
C GLU A 147 -4.91 -7.65 9.29
N LEU A 148 -4.20 -7.63 8.18
CA LEU A 148 -4.75 -7.60 6.84
C LEU A 148 -4.72 -9.02 6.26
N ILE A 149 -5.90 -9.56 5.94
CA ILE A 149 -6.03 -10.90 5.37
C ILE A 149 -5.92 -10.81 3.85
N LEU A 150 -4.94 -11.51 3.28
CA LEU A 150 -4.69 -11.55 1.85
C LEU A 150 -5.53 -12.65 1.17
N PRO A 151 -5.79 -12.56 -0.17
CA PRO A 151 -6.61 -13.54 -0.89
C PRO A 151 -6.07 -14.98 -0.87
N ASN A 152 -4.77 -15.15 -0.64
CA ASN A 152 -4.13 -16.46 -0.52
C ASN A 152 -4.18 -17.06 0.90
N GLY A 153 -4.93 -16.42 1.82
CA GLY A 153 -5.07 -16.84 3.21
C GLY A 153 -3.91 -16.43 4.13
N LYS A 154 -2.86 -15.81 3.60
CA LYS A 154 -1.79 -15.24 4.44
C LYS A 154 -2.23 -13.92 5.03
N SER A 155 -1.48 -13.45 6.04
CA SER A 155 -1.74 -12.18 6.71
C SER A 155 -0.52 -11.26 6.65
N SER A 156 -0.81 -9.97 6.62
CA SER A 156 0.17 -8.91 6.89
C SER A 156 -0.27 -8.14 8.13
N PHE A 157 0.67 -7.82 9.01
CA PHE A 157 0.40 -7.10 10.25
C PHE A 157 0.98 -5.70 10.18
N TYR A 158 0.21 -4.72 10.62
CA TYR A 158 0.56 -3.30 10.66
C TYR A 158 0.51 -2.82 12.10
N SER A 159 1.60 -2.27 12.61
CA SER A 159 1.69 -1.72 13.98
C SER A 159 1.93 -0.21 13.92
N TYR A 160 1.27 0.52 14.82
CA TYR A 160 1.22 1.98 14.79
C TYR A 160 1.77 2.59 16.06
N LEU A 161 2.36 3.77 15.91
CA LEU A 161 2.71 4.67 17.01
C LEU A 161 2.30 6.09 16.61
N LYS A 162 1.48 6.73 17.45
CA LYS A 162 0.95 8.08 17.18
C LYS A 162 0.28 8.22 15.80
N GLY A 163 -0.45 7.17 15.39
CA GLY A 163 -1.20 7.16 14.13
C GLY A 163 -0.37 6.85 12.87
N ILE A 164 0.96 6.73 12.98
CA ILE A 164 1.87 6.39 11.87
C ILE A 164 2.25 4.93 11.96
N CYS A 165 2.25 4.21 10.82
CA CYS A 165 2.71 2.84 10.76
C CYS A 165 4.22 2.77 11.01
N THR A 166 4.62 2.01 12.04
CA THR A 166 6.04 1.87 12.43
C THR A 166 6.63 0.53 12.05
N LEU A 167 5.78 -0.49 11.86
CA LEU A 167 6.20 -1.82 11.50
C LEU A 167 5.15 -2.48 10.62
N VAL A 168 5.59 -3.07 9.52
CA VAL A 168 4.80 -4.03 8.73
C VAL A 168 5.52 -5.37 8.75
N GLU A 169 4.76 -6.43 9.02
CA GLU A 169 5.25 -7.80 8.99
C GLU A 169 4.42 -8.58 7.98
N THR A 170 5.06 -9.26 7.05
CA THR A 170 4.38 -10.10 6.04
C THR A 170 5.16 -11.38 5.77
N GLU A 171 4.44 -12.48 5.53
CA GLU A 171 5.07 -13.75 5.17
C GLU A 171 5.18 -13.89 3.67
N ILE A 172 6.38 -14.18 3.21
CA ILE A 172 6.69 -14.56 1.83
C ILE A 172 7.18 -16.01 1.79
N VAL A 173 7.46 -16.54 0.60
CA VAL A 173 7.95 -17.91 0.42
C VAL A 173 9.30 -18.14 1.14
N PHE A 174 10.11 -17.08 1.26
CA PHE A 174 11.45 -17.14 1.84
C PHE A 174 11.50 -16.87 3.35
N GLY A 175 10.35 -16.61 3.99
CA GLY A 175 10.26 -16.29 5.40
C GLY A 175 9.49 -15.00 5.67
N LYS A 176 9.74 -14.40 6.82
CA LYS A 176 9.05 -13.19 7.28
C LYS A 176 9.82 -11.95 6.84
N LEU A 177 9.19 -11.12 6.01
CA LEU A 177 9.67 -9.77 5.73
C LEU A 177 9.13 -8.78 6.77
N THR A 178 9.99 -7.88 7.19
CA THR A 178 9.64 -6.75 8.06
C THR A 178 10.02 -5.44 7.41
N PHE A 179 9.13 -4.44 7.54
CA PHE A 179 9.35 -3.06 7.12
C PHE A 179 9.32 -2.21 8.38
N THR A 180 10.47 -1.74 8.82
CA THR A 180 10.59 -0.96 10.07
C THR A 180 10.83 0.49 9.74
N LEU A 181 9.99 1.40 10.28
CA LEU A 181 10.12 2.84 10.10
C LEU A 181 11.44 3.31 10.73
N THR A 182 12.20 4.09 9.96
CA THR A 182 13.49 4.66 10.39
C THR A 182 13.45 6.18 10.52
N LYS A 183 12.56 6.83 9.80
CA LYS A 183 12.30 8.29 9.81
C LYS A 183 10.87 8.58 9.37
#